data_236254e31918bca8aa7d38af94e2c52a
#
_entry.id   236254e31918bca8aa7d38af94e2c52a
#
_cell.length_a   1.000
_cell.length_b   1.000
_cell.length_c   1.000
_cell.angle_alpha   90.00
_cell.angle_beta   90.00
_cell.angle_gamma   90.00
#
_symmetry.space_group_name_H-M   'P 1'
#
loop_
_entity.id
_entity.type
_entity.pdbx_description
1 polymer ?
#
loop_
_entity_poly.entity_id
_entity_poly.type
_entity_poly.pdbx_seq_one_letter_code
_entity_poly.pdbx_strand_id
1 'polypeptide(L)'
;MDVQSGYWVDGAGKRASLRLLVYTGSTYKKYAASLIQQQLASQGIEVQILETDDFDAYRQQITDGQFDLYIGEIKLYNNMDLSPFISGGAASAHLAQSETLSAAYGAFRANKSAAGDFEAVFAAEMPYIPLLWRSSTVVAARGISGLTSSLSDVFYSLDGLRFGNS
;
A
#
# COMPACT_ATOMS: atom_id res chain seq x y z
N MET A 1 5.76 21.42 -21.76
CA MET A 1 6.67 21.08 -20.67
C MET A 1 8.06 20.93 -21.27
N ASP A 2 9.05 21.63 -20.76
CA ASP A 2 10.42 21.58 -21.24
C ASP A 2 11.28 20.78 -20.28
N VAL A 3 12.50 20.35 -20.71
CA VAL A 3 13.44 19.64 -19.86
C VAL A 3 14.61 20.56 -19.55
N GLN A 4 14.85 20.80 -18.26
CA GLN A 4 16.00 21.56 -17.78
C GLN A 4 16.78 20.77 -16.74
N SER A 5 18.07 20.61 -16.97
CA SER A 5 18.96 19.83 -16.07
C SER A 5 18.45 18.40 -15.79
N GLY A 6 17.82 17.77 -16.79
CA GLY A 6 17.27 16.41 -16.67
C GLY A 6 15.89 16.32 -16.00
N TYR A 7 15.28 17.46 -15.65
CA TYR A 7 13.96 17.49 -15.04
C TYR A 7 12.95 18.23 -15.95
N TRP A 8 11.72 17.74 -15.90
CA TRP A 8 10.60 18.45 -16.52
C TRP A 8 10.33 19.77 -15.80
N VAL A 9 10.15 20.83 -16.56
CA VAL A 9 9.83 22.17 -16.03
C VAL A 9 8.57 22.70 -16.69
N ASP A 10 7.82 23.53 -15.98
CA ASP A 10 6.71 24.31 -16.53
C ASP A 10 7.22 25.55 -17.27
N GLY A 11 6.31 26.35 -17.84
CA GLY A 11 6.63 27.59 -18.56
C GLY A 11 7.30 28.67 -17.70
N ALA A 12 7.28 28.54 -16.37
CA ALA A 12 7.95 29.42 -15.42
C ALA A 12 9.32 28.86 -14.95
N GLY A 13 9.73 27.70 -15.48
CA GLY A 13 10.99 27.03 -15.10
C GLY A 13 10.91 26.26 -13.78
N LYS A 14 9.71 26.07 -13.21
CA LYS A 14 9.51 25.25 -11.99
C LYS A 14 9.53 23.78 -12.34
N ARG A 15 10.35 23.00 -11.60
CA ARG A 15 10.46 21.56 -11.80
C ARG A 15 9.16 20.83 -11.45
N ALA A 16 8.85 19.77 -12.21
CA ALA A 16 7.86 18.79 -11.82
C ALA A 16 8.37 18.06 -10.57
N SER A 17 7.72 18.27 -9.43
CA SER A 17 8.12 17.67 -8.16
C SER A 17 6.92 17.10 -7.42
N LEU A 18 7.16 15.99 -6.70
CA LEU A 18 6.18 15.29 -5.86
C LEU A 18 6.71 15.14 -4.44
N ARG A 19 5.84 15.30 -3.47
CA ARG A 19 6.14 15.05 -2.05
C ARG A 19 5.69 13.64 -1.70
N LEU A 20 6.62 12.78 -1.30
CA LEU A 20 6.39 11.40 -0.93
C LEU A 20 6.50 11.25 0.59
N LEU A 21 5.37 11.05 1.28
CA LEU A 21 5.32 10.85 2.72
C LEU A 21 5.65 9.40 3.08
N VAL A 22 6.57 9.21 4.04
CA VAL A 22 7.07 7.90 4.45
C VAL A 22 7.21 7.79 5.96
N TYR A 23 6.66 6.72 6.53
CA TYR A 23 6.93 6.33 7.90
C TYR A 23 8.24 5.57 8.00
N THR A 24 9.22 6.14 8.72
CA THR A 24 10.59 5.61 8.78
C THR A 24 10.80 4.50 9.80
N GLY A 25 9.82 4.24 10.68
CA GLY A 25 9.80 3.05 11.54
C GLY A 25 9.76 1.72 10.78
N SER A 26 9.58 1.76 9.44
CA SER A 26 9.64 0.61 8.55
C SER A 26 10.79 0.73 7.56
N THR A 27 11.80 -0.12 7.71
CA THR A 27 12.97 -0.18 6.81
C THR A 27 12.55 -0.44 5.35
N TYR A 28 11.53 -1.27 5.14
CA TYR A 28 11.02 -1.57 3.80
C TYR A 28 10.42 -0.35 3.12
N LYS A 29 9.67 0.47 3.85
CA LYS A 29 9.08 1.71 3.31
C LYS A 29 10.16 2.72 2.93
N LYS A 30 11.20 2.87 3.76
CA LYS A 30 12.35 3.73 3.45
C LYS A 30 13.04 3.28 2.16
N TYR A 31 13.30 1.98 2.04
CA TYR A 31 13.94 1.45 0.84
C TYR A 31 13.05 1.65 -0.41
N ALA A 32 11.76 1.35 -0.31
CA ALA A 32 10.82 1.59 -1.39
C ALA A 32 10.76 3.07 -1.81
N ALA A 33 10.76 3.99 -0.85
CA ALA A 33 10.78 5.43 -1.12
C ALA A 33 12.04 5.86 -1.90
N SER A 34 13.20 5.35 -1.51
CA SER A 34 14.45 5.63 -2.22
C SER A 34 14.44 5.11 -3.66
N LEU A 35 13.88 3.91 -3.88
CA LEU A 35 13.74 3.36 -5.24
C LEU A 35 12.78 4.18 -6.09
N ILE A 36 11.62 4.56 -5.54
CA ILE A 36 10.64 5.41 -6.23
C ILE A 36 11.27 6.75 -6.60
N GLN A 37 11.99 7.39 -5.66
CA GLN A 37 12.69 8.63 -5.91
C GLN A 37 13.69 8.50 -7.08
N GLN A 38 14.51 7.45 -7.09
CA GLN A 38 15.48 7.21 -8.15
C GLN A 38 14.81 6.95 -9.51
N GLN A 39 13.76 6.14 -9.53
CA GLN A 39 13.04 5.82 -10.75
C GLN A 39 12.35 7.05 -11.33
N LEU A 40 11.68 7.85 -10.52
CA LEU A 40 11.02 9.07 -10.97
C LEU A 40 12.03 10.16 -11.39
N ALA A 41 13.16 10.28 -10.69
CA ALA A 41 14.23 11.16 -11.10
C ALA A 41 14.79 10.79 -12.48
N SER A 42 14.91 9.50 -12.81
CA SER A 42 15.33 9.05 -14.13
C SER A 42 14.33 9.40 -15.24
N GLN A 43 13.08 9.68 -14.87
CA GLN A 43 12.01 10.13 -15.78
C GLN A 43 11.84 11.67 -15.75
N GLY A 44 12.73 12.38 -15.07
CA GLY A 44 12.70 13.84 -15.00
C GLY A 44 11.71 14.41 -13.97
N ILE A 45 11.27 13.63 -13.02
CA ILE A 45 10.37 14.05 -11.94
C ILE A 45 11.16 14.07 -10.63
N GLU A 46 11.20 15.23 -9.97
CA GLU A 46 11.83 15.37 -8.66
C GLU A 46 10.91 14.80 -7.58
N VAL A 47 11.45 14.00 -6.65
CA VAL A 47 10.70 13.50 -5.49
C VAL A 47 11.34 13.99 -4.22
N GLN A 48 10.58 14.73 -3.43
CA GLN A 48 10.95 15.12 -2.07
C GLN A 48 10.37 14.11 -1.08
N ILE A 49 11.24 13.36 -0.41
CA ILE A 49 10.82 12.40 0.62
C ILE A 49 10.56 13.18 1.91
N LEU A 50 9.33 13.07 2.44
CA LEU A 50 8.92 13.60 3.74
C LEU A 50 8.96 12.45 4.74
N GLU A 51 9.97 12.44 5.59
CA GLU A 51 10.19 11.38 6.58
C GLU A 51 9.57 11.75 7.93
N THR A 52 8.94 10.76 8.58
CA THR A 52 8.53 10.84 9.98
C THR A 52 8.72 9.49 10.66
N ASP A 53 9.23 9.46 11.88
CA ASP A 53 9.43 8.29 12.71
C ASP A 53 8.33 8.10 13.76
N ASP A 54 7.49 9.10 13.95
CA ASP A 54 6.29 9.04 14.77
C ASP A 54 5.10 8.57 13.93
N PHE A 55 4.47 7.47 14.34
CA PHE A 55 3.35 6.89 13.61
C PHE A 55 2.07 7.73 13.70
N ASP A 56 1.84 8.39 14.83
CA ASP A 56 0.66 9.25 14.99
C ASP A 56 0.82 10.54 14.20
N ALA A 57 2.02 11.12 14.17
CA ALA A 57 2.33 12.24 13.28
C ALA A 57 2.18 11.86 11.80
N TYR A 58 2.62 10.65 11.41
CA TYR A 58 2.41 10.12 10.06
C TYR A 58 0.92 10.03 9.69
N ARG A 59 0.10 9.48 10.58
CA ARG A 59 -1.35 9.39 10.38
C ARG A 59 -2.00 10.77 10.28
N GLN A 60 -1.57 11.71 11.11
CA GLN A 60 -2.07 13.08 11.08
C GLN A 60 -1.74 13.76 9.74
N GLN A 61 -0.51 13.63 9.25
CA GLN A 61 -0.10 14.15 7.94
C GLN A 61 -0.91 13.56 6.79
N ILE A 62 -1.26 12.25 6.87
CA ILE A 62 -2.18 11.64 5.91
C ILE A 62 -3.56 12.31 6.00
N THR A 63 -4.09 12.51 7.20
CA THR A 63 -5.40 13.15 7.40
C THR A 63 -5.41 14.59 6.87
N ASP A 64 -4.33 15.32 7.06
CA ASP A 64 -4.18 16.71 6.63
C ASP A 64 -3.90 16.87 5.13
N GLY A 65 -3.58 15.79 4.42
CA GLY A 65 -3.32 15.81 2.98
C GLY A 65 -2.06 16.58 2.57
N GLN A 66 -1.05 16.66 3.42
CA GLN A 66 0.17 17.43 3.18
C GLN A 66 1.22 16.65 2.35
N PHE A 67 0.79 15.91 1.36
CA PHE A 67 1.62 15.09 0.48
C PHE A 67 1.02 15.01 -0.92
N ASP A 68 1.77 14.51 -1.87
CA ASP A 68 1.27 14.14 -3.20
C ASP A 68 1.16 12.62 -3.33
N LEU A 69 2.07 11.89 -2.68
CA LEU A 69 2.09 10.43 -2.56
C LEU A 69 2.41 10.03 -1.11
N TYR A 70 1.92 8.88 -0.66
CA TYR A 70 2.38 8.25 0.58
C TYR A 70 2.54 6.74 0.43
N ILE A 71 3.44 6.12 1.20
CA ILE A 71 3.62 4.67 1.22
C ILE A 71 2.82 4.08 2.38
N GLY A 72 1.61 3.62 2.08
CA GLY A 72 0.74 2.93 3.02
C GLY A 72 1.11 1.46 3.22
N GLU A 73 0.52 0.85 4.23
CA GLU A 73 0.54 -0.59 4.48
C GLU A 73 -0.79 -1.00 5.09
N ILE A 74 -1.35 -2.08 4.61
CA ILE A 74 -2.58 -2.64 5.18
C ILE A 74 -2.45 -4.14 5.34
N LYS A 75 -3.00 -4.65 6.43
CA LYS A 75 -3.17 -6.06 6.66
C LYS A 75 -4.49 -6.51 6.01
N LEU A 76 -4.40 -7.39 5.02
CA LEU A 76 -5.59 -8.00 4.43
C LEU A 76 -6.06 -9.17 5.29
N TYR A 77 -7.37 -9.33 5.35
CA TYR A 77 -8.01 -10.48 5.96
C TYR A 77 -8.11 -11.65 4.96
N ASN A 78 -8.39 -12.86 5.46
CA ASN A 78 -8.50 -14.07 4.64
C ASN A 78 -9.59 -13.98 3.55
N ASN A 79 -10.59 -13.12 3.74
CA ASN A 79 -11.63 -12.85 2.75
C ASN A 79 -11.21 -11.86 1.67
N MET A 80 -9.96 -11.37 1.72
CA MET A 80 -9.40 -10.38 0.77
C MET A 80 -10.28 -9.13 0.64
N ASP A 81 -10.77 -8.62 1.76
CA ASP A 81 -11.61 -7.41 1.79
C ASP A 81 -10.76 -6.17 1.45
N LEU A 82 -11.06 -5.55 0.31
CA LEU A 82 -10.41 -4.33 -0.19
C LEU A 82 -11.20 -3.06 0.13
N SER A 83 -12.32 -3.16 0.85
CA SER A 83 -13.15 -1.99 1.19
C SER A 83 -12.35 -0.86 1.87
N PRO A 84 -11.33 -1.11 2.72
CA PRO A 84 -10.52 -0.04 3.29
C PRO A 84 -9.80 0.85 2.27
N PHE A 85 -9.61 0.36 1.05
CA PHE A 85 -8.96 1.12 -0.03
C PHE A 85 -9.94 1.85 -0.95
N ILE A 86 -11.23 1.42 -0.97
CA ILE A 86 -12.14 1.80 -2.05
C ILE A 86 -13.18 2.82 -1.59
N SER A 87 -13.69 2.71 -0.35
CA SER A 87 -14.84 3.50 0.07
C SER A 87 -14.69 4.03 1.50
N GLY A 88 -13.96 5.14 1.66
CA GLY A 88 -13.89 5.86 2.92
C GLY A 88 -13.18 5.11 4.05
N GLY A 89 -12.42 4.08 3.73
CA GLY A 89 -11.59 3.35 4.69
C GLY A 89 -10.29 4.09 5.03
N ALA A 90 -9.55 3.55 6.00
CA ALA A 90 -8.31 4.16 6.50
C ALA A 90 -7.21 4.33 5.43
N ALA A 91 -7.24 3.53 4.37
CA ALA A 91 -6.26 3.57 3.28
C ALA A 91 -6.75 4.37 2.06
N SER A 92 -7.98 4.90 2.10
CA SER A 92 -8.53 5.74 1.02
C SER A 92 -8.52 7.23 1.33
N ALA A 93 -7.71 7.66 2.30
CA ALA A 93 -7.58 9.07 2.65
C ALA A 93 -7.15 9.91 1.43
N HIS A 94 -7.90 10.97 1.16
CA HIS A 94 -7.70 11.88 0.03
C HIS A 94 -7.86 11.26 -1.38
N LEU A 95 -8.28 10.00 -1.49
CA LEU A 95 -8.69 9.46 -2.77
C LEU A 95 -10.05 10.04 -3.18
N ALA A 96 -10.20 10.36 -4.46
CA ALA A 96 -11.51 10.71 -5.00
C ALA A 96 -12.48 9.54 -4.81
N GLN A 97 -13.67 9.83 -4.29
CA GLN A 97 -14.71 8.82 -4.19
C GLN A 97 -15.20 8.47 -5.59
N SER A 98 -15.04 7.21 -5.99
CA SER A 98 -15.50 6.70 -7.27
C SER A 98 -16.72 5.80 -7.08
N GLU A 99 -17.87 6.23 -7.61
CA GLU A 99 -19.07 5.38 -7.65
C GLU A 99 -18.86 4.17 -8.55
N THR A 100 -18.14 4.33 -9.66
CA THR A 100 -17.82 3.27 -10.61
C THR A 100 -16.97 2.17 -9.95
N LEU A 101 -15.92 2.55 -9.25
CA LEU A 101 -15.05 1.61 -8.54
C LEU A 101 -15.80 0.92 -7.39
N SER A 102 -16.59 1.66 -6.64
CA SER A 102 -17.39 1.12 -5.54
C SER A 102 -18.43 0.12 -6.03
N ALA A 103 -19.11 0.42 -7.14
CA ALA A 103 -20.10 -0.48 -7.77
C ALA A 103 -19.42 -1.76 -8.31
N ALA A 104 -18.28 -1.63 -9.01
CA ALA A 104 -17.52 -2.77 -9.54
C ALA A 104 -17.02 -3.67 -8.40
N TYR A 105 -16.54 -3.07 -7.31
CA TYR A 105 -16.14 -3.83 -6.12
C TYR A 105 -17.32 -4.54 -5.45
N GLY A 106 -18.47 -3.88 -5.33
CA GLY A 106 -19.70 -4.49 -4.83
C GLY A 106 -20.14 -5.70 -5.65
N ALA A 107 -20.10 -5.60 -6.99
CA ALA A 107 -20.40 -6.70 -7.89
C ALA A 107 -19.42 -7.87 -7.71
N PHE A 108 -18.13 -7.59 -7.62
CA PHE A 108 -17.09 -8.60 -7.34
C PHE A 108 -17.30 -9.30 -5.99
N ARG A 109 -17.69 -8.56 -4.95
CA ARG A 109 -17.99 -9.14 -3.63
C ARG A 109 -19.20 -10.07 -3.67
N ALA A 110 -20.22 -9.69 -4.43
CA ALA A 110 -21.44 -10.50 -4.61
C ALA A 110 -21.18 -11.72 -5.50
N ASN A 111 -20.37 -11.58 -6.53
CA ASN A 111 -20.06 -12.65 -7.48
C ASN A 111 -18.62 -12.59 -7.96
N LYS A 112 -17.82 -13.61 -7.66
CA LYS A 112 -16.42 -13.70 -8.03
C LYS A 112 -16.16 -13.73 -9.54
N SER A 113 -17.16 -14.05 -10.37
CA SER A 113 -17.04 -13.97 -11.83
C SER A 113 -16.88 -12.54 -12.34
N ALA A 114 -17.23 -11.54 -11.54
CA ALA A 114 -17.03 -10.12 -11.86
C ALA A 114 -15.61 -9.61 -11.54
N ALA A 115 -14.65 -10.49 -11.26
CA ALA A 115 -13.27 -10.09 -10.94
C ALA A 115 -12.61 -9.31 -12.09
N GLY A 116 -12.78 -9.77 -13.35
CA GLY A 116 -12.20 -9.10 -14.51
C GLY A 116 -12.73 -7.68 -14.73
N ASP A 117 -14.03 -7.47 -14.50
CA ASP A 117 -14.64 -6.13 -14.59
C ASP A 117 -14.12 -5.21 -13.49
N PHE A 118 -14.00 -5.73 -12.26
CA PHE A 118 -13.42 -4.97 -11.16
C PHE A 118 -11.94 -4.61 -11.42
N GLU A 119 -11.13 -5.57 -11.90
CA GLU A 119 -9.74 -5.33 -12.24
C GLU A 119 -9.59 -4.27 -13.33
N ALA A 120 -10.44 -4.29 -14.36
CA ALA A 120 -10.43 -3.31 -15.44
C ALA A 120 -10.74 -1.89 -14.92
N VAL A 121 -11.76 -1.74 -14.07
CA VAL A 121 -12.11 -0.46 -13.46
C VAL A 121 -11.00 0.01 -12.51
N PHE A 122 -10.45 -0.90 -11.70
CA PHE A 122 -9.34 -0.59 -10.79
C PHE A 122 -8.11 -0.09 -11.54
N ALA A 123 -7.75 -0.74 -12.65
CA ALA A 123 -6.61 -0.35 -13.47
C ALA A 123 -6.83 1.00 -14.18
N ALA A 124 -8.08 1.30 -14.57
CA ALA A 124 -8.42 2.56 -15.22
C ALA A 124 -8.37 3.76 -14.24
N GLU A 125 -8.84 3.56 -13.02
CA GLU A 125 -8.89 4.63 -12.00
C GLU A 125 -7.62 4.69 -11.14
N MET A 126 -6.91 3.58 -11.01
CA MET A 126 -5.65 3.42 -10.27
C MET A 126 -5.66 4.16 -8.91
N PRO A 127 -6.57 3.82 -8.00
CA PRO A 127 -6.71 4.53 -6.72
C PRO A 127 -5.46 4.39 -5.85
N TYR A 128 -4.70 3.32 -6.02
CA TYR A 128 -3.38 3.10 -5.41
C TYR A 128 -2.55 2.15 -6.27
N ILE A 129 -1.23 2.18 -6.08
CA ILE A 129 -0.28 1.33 -6.80
C ILE A 129 0.23 0.26 -5.83
N PRO A 130 -0.12 -1.03 -6.04
CA PRO A 130 0.42 -2.12 -5.24
C PRO A 130 1.94 -2.24 -5.48
N LEU A 131 2.73 -2.14 -4.41
CA LEU A 131 4.20 -2.24 -4.52
C LEU A 131 4.70 -3.65 -4.27
N LEU A 132 4.25 -4.27 -3.18
CA LEU A 132 4.70 -5.60 -2.78
C LEU A 132 3.76 -6.23 -1.75
N TRP A 133 3.87 -7.53 -1.61
CA TRP A 133 3.30 -8.29 -0.51
C TRP A 133 4.38 -8.59 0.53
N ARG A 134 4.03 -8.40 1.80
CA ARG A 134 4.89 -8.84 2.90
C ARG A 134 4.46 -10.21 3.36
N SER A 135 5.42 -11.13 3.48
CA SER A 135 5.22 -12.41 4.14
C SER A 135 5.74 -12.34 5.58
N SER A 136 5.08 -13.05 6.46
CA SER A 136 5.56 -13.29 7.83
C SER A 136 6.03 -14.75 7.96
N THR A 137 7.08 -14.96 8.74
CA THR A 137 7.55 -16.31 9.07
C THR A 137 7.14 -16.64 10.49
N VAL A 138 6.47 -17.77 10.65
CA VAL A 138 6.19 -18.32 11.97
C VAL A 138 7.27 -19.33 12.31
N VAL A 139 7.93 -19.13 13.45
CA VAL A 139 8.98 -20.01 13.94
C VAL A 139 8.49 -20.72 15.18
N ALA A 140 8.60 -22.03 15.20
CA ALA A 140 8.25 -22.86 16.34
C ALA A 140 9.46 -23.67 16.83
N ALA A 141 9.46 -24.04 18.10
CA ALA A 141 10.48 -24.92 18.64
C ALA A 141 10.41 -26.31 17.99
N ARG A 142 11.57 -26.98 17.93
CA ARG A 142 11.64 -28.35 17.43
C ARG A 142 10.73 -29.26 18.28
N GLY A 143 9.93 -30.08 17.63
CA GLY A 143 8.93 -30.94 18.30
C GLY A 143 7.52 -30.34 18.32
N ILE A 144 7.31 -29.09 17.86
CA ILE A 144 5.98 -28.54 17.65
C ILE A 144 5.60 -28.73 16.18
N SER A 145 4.44 -29.37 15.95
CA SER A 145 3.86 -29.57 14.61
C SER A 145 2.40 -29.13 14.58
N GLY A 146 1.80 -29.06 13.38
CA GLY A 146 0.42 -28.60 13.20
C GLY A 146 0.22 -27.11 13.24
N LEU A 147 1.30 -26.32 13.33
CA LEU A 147 1.22 -24.87 13.28
C LEU A 147 1.08 -24.42 11.82
N THR A 148 -0.04 -23.79 11.51
CA THR A 148 -0.28 -23.11 10.25
C THR A 148 -0.65 -21.66 10.53
N SER A 149 -0.31 -20.76 9.66
CA SER A 149 -0.69 -19.35 9.76
C SER A 149 -1.67 -18.97 8.66
N SER A 150 -2.51 -18.00 8.93
CA SER A 150 -3.31 -17.33 7.91
C SER A 150 -2.77 -15.93 7.64
N LEU A 151 -3.28 -15.27 6.60
CA LEU A 151 -2.90 -13.90 6.26
C LEU A 151 -3.21 -12.90 7.39
N SER A 152 -4.26 -13.16 8.17
CA SER A 152 -4.76 -12.25 9.20
C SER A 152 -4.47 -12.69 10.62
N ASP A 153 -4.20 -13.98 10.84
CA ASP A 153 -4.04 -14.55 12.19
C ASP A 153 -2.88 -15.55 12.23
N VAL A 154 -1.85 -15.22 12.97
CA VAL A 154 -0.69 -16.09 13.18
C VAL A 154 -1.00 -17.27 14.11
N PHE A 155 -2.08 -17.17 14.86
CA PHE A 155 -2.54 -18.18 15.80
C PHE A 155 -3.71 -19.01 15.27
N TYR A 156 -3.98 -18.95 13.97
CA TYR A 156 -5.12 -19.58 13.31
C TYR A 156 -5.28 -21.07 13.61
N SER A 157 -4.21 -21.78 13.86
CA SER A 157 -4.20 -23.23 14.07
C SER A 157 -3.72 -23.65 15.45
N LEU A 158 -3.88 -22.82 16.49
CA LEU A 158 -3.45 -23.20 17.85
C LEU A 158 -4.13 -24.46 18.38
N ASP A 159 -5.37 -24.72 17.99
CA ASP A 159 -6.13 -25.92 18.30
C ASP A 159 -5.56 -27.19 17.64
N GLY A 160 -4.83 -27.02 16.54
CA GLY A 160 -4.16 -28.08 15.79
C GLY A 160 -2.74 -28.45 16.28
N LEU A 161 -2.21 -27.70 17.25
CA LEU A 161 -0.85 -27.95 17.73
C LEU A 161 -0.64 -29.35 18.32
N ARG A 162 0.46 -29.95 17.97
CA ARG A 162 0.95 -31.23 18.50
C ARG A 162 2.33 -31.00 19.08
N PHE A 163 2.54 -31.52 20.29
CA PHE A 163 3.83 -31.51 20.95
C PHE A 163 4.41 -32.94 20.82
N GLY A 164 5.48 -33.08 20.07
CA GLY A 164 6.23 -34.31 19.98
C GLY A 164 7.12 -34.47 21.21
N ASN A 165 7.17 -35.66 21.78
CA ASN A 165 8.18 -35.96 22.78
C ASN A 165 9.55 -35.98 22.09
N SER A 166 10.48 -35.15 22.57
CA SER A 166 11.88 -35.17 22.17
C SER A 166 12.59 -36.40 22.63
#